data_8c9293984c2ed55918d18abbdc624fd9
#
_entry.id   8c9293984c2ed55918d18abbdc624fd9
#
_cell.length_a   1.000
_cell.length_b   1.000
_cell.length_c   1.000
_cell.angle_alpha   90.00
_cell.angle_beta   90.00
_cell.angle_gamma   90.00
#
_symmetry.space_group_name_H-M   'P 1'
#
loop_
_entity.id
_entity.type
_entity.pdbx_description
1 polymer ?
#
loop_
_entity_poly.entity_id
_entity_poly.type
_entity_poly.pdbx_seq_one_letter_code
_entity_poly.pdbx_strand_id
1 'polypeptide(L)'
;MVSTMIKLSPITLEGHGIRLEPLLPEHEEALSTAAADGELWNLWFTSVPRPDETKGYIANALSGQQAGHMLPWVVRELTTNTIVGTTRYHDVVANIDRVEIGYTWYAKHWQKSHVNTTCKLLLLAHAFDMLGCKVVGLRTDNFNFNSQRAIEGLGAKKDGIRRHHQARRDGTVRDSVMYSILASEWSDVRRHLEFRLARHATAQV
;
A
#
# COMPACT_ATOMS: atom_id res chain seq x y z
N MET A 1 31.00 1.21 -5.28
CA MET A 1 30.03 1.97 -4.48
C MET A 1 29.44 1.01 -3.46
N VAL A 2 29.62 1.29 -2.17
CA VAL A 2 29.02 0.46 -1.10
C VAL A 2 27.51 0.70 -1.17
N SER A 3 26.75 -0.32 -1.56
CA SER A 3 25.27 -0.29 -1.47
C SER A 3 24.94 -0.11 0.01
N THR A 4 24.37 1.05 0.36
CA THR A 4 23.76 1.23 1.68
C THR A 4 22.51 0.37 1.68
N MET A 5 22.60 -0.84 2.26
CA MET A 5 21.45 -1.75 2.34
C MET A 5 20.24 -1.02 2.93
N ILE A 6 19.08 -1.14 2.24
CA ILE A 6 17.82 -0.58 2.71
C ILE A 6 17.55 -1.06 4.13
N LYS A 7 17.41 -0.12 5.07
CA LYS A 7 17.04 -0.41 6.45
C LYS A 7 15.67 0.23 6.72
N LEU A 8 14.66 -0.61 6.89
CA LEU A 8 13.34 -0.14 7.28
C LEU A 8 13.28 0.16 8.77
N SER A 9 12.70 1.30 9.13
CA SER A 9 12.39 1.67 10.50
C SER A 9 11.01 2.33 10.57
N PRO A 10 10.25 2.14 11.64
CA PRO A 10 8.96 2.82 11.82
C PRO A 10 9.12 4.33 11.67
N ILE A 11 8.30 4.92 10.81
CA ILE A 11 8.29 6.36 10.50
C ILE A 11 6.87 6.82 10.20
N THR A 12 6.53 8.03 10.59
CA THR A 12 5.30 8.70 10.19
C THR A 12 5.54 9.49 8.90
N LEU A 13 4.66 9.32 7.92
CA LEU A 13 4.67 10.09 6.68
C LEU A 13 3.36 10.89 6.58
N GLU A 14 3.45 12.17 6.21
CA GLU A 14 2.27 13.03 6.19
C GLU A 14 2.27 13.96 4.97
N GLY A 15 1.08 14.19 4.41
CA GLY A 15 0.85 15.14 3.33
C GLY A 15 -0.58 15.07 2.80
N HIS A 16 -1.05 16.16 2.21
CA HIS A 16 -2.37 16.24 1.55
C HIS A 16 -3.54 15.73 2.42
N GLY A 17 -3.53 16.03 3.72
CA GLY A 17 -4.58 15.64 4.65
C GLY A 17 -4.57 14.17 5.08
N ILE A 18 -3.52 13.42 4.72
CA ILE A 18 -3.34 12.01 5.08
C ILE A 18 -2.06 11.83 5.90
N ARG A 19 -2.14 10.98 6.92
CA ARG A 19 -1.00 10.51 7.70
C ARG A 19 -0.90 9.01 7.66
N LEU A 20 0.27 8.50 7.34
CA LEU A 20 0.66 7.11 7.50
C LEU A 20 1.36 6.98 8.85
N GLU A 21 0.72 6.34 9.81
CA GLU A 21 1.26 6.12 11.15
C GLU A 21 1.76 4.67 11.25
N PRO A 22 2.89 4.41 11.92
CA PRO A 22 3.32 3.04 12.20
C PRO A 22 2.18 2.23 12.80
N LEU A 23 1.95 1.02 12.27
CA LEU A 23 0.92 0.13 12.77
C LEU A 23 1.26 -0.32 14.21
N LEU A 24 0.27 -0.25 15.10
CA LEU A 24 0.36 -0.68 16.49
C LEU A 24 -0.83 -1.57 16.86
N PRO A 25 -0.73 -2.41 17.91
CA PRO A 25 -1.83 -3.26 18.35
C PRO A 25 -3.12 -2.50 18.70
N GLU A 26 -3.00 -1.29 19.27
CA GLU A 26 -4.13 -0.43 19.65
C GLU A 26 -4.98 0.06 18.47
N HIS A 27 -4.53 -0.11 17.24
CA HIS A 27 -5.30 0.23 16.05
C HIS A 27 -6.36 -0.83 15.66
N GLU A 28 -6.51 -1.91 16.46
CA GLU A 28 -7.39 -3.05 16.15
C GLU A 28 -8.83 -2.62 15.91
N GLU A 29 -9.42 -1.89 16.87
CA GLU A 29 -10.83 -1.45 16.79
C GLU A 29 -11.08 -0.54 15.58
N ALA A 30 -10.20 0.43 15.37
CA ALA A 30 -10.31 1.37 14.26
C ALA A 30 -10.17 0.69 12.89
N LEU A 31 -9.23 -0.26 12.75
CA LEU A 31 -9.08 -1.04 11.52
C LEU A 31 -10.23 -2.01 11.30
N SER A 32 -10.76 -2.63 12.37
CA SER A 32 -11.95 -3.47 12.30
C SER A 32 -13.15 -2.67 11.77
N THR A 33 -13.36 -1.46 12.30
CA THR A 33 -14.41 -0.53 11.83
C THR A 33 -14.21 -0.16 10.36
N ALA A 34 -12.98 0.19 9.97
CA ALA A 34 -12.66 0.52 8.57
C ALA A 34 -12.88 -0.66 7.62
N ALA A 35 -12.54 -1.88 8.04
CA ALA A 35 -12.77 -3.10 7.25
C ALA A 35 -14.26 -3.42 7.09
N ALA A 36 -15.08 -3.12 8.09
CA ALA A 36 -16.52 -3.34 8.06
C ALA A 36 -17.25 -2.42 7.08
N ASP A 37 -16.67 -1.26 6.74
CA ASP A 37 -17.25 -0.37 5.74
C ASP A 37 -17.13 -0.98 4.33
N GLY A 38 -18.25 -1.49 3.84
CA GLY A 38 -18.39 -2.13 2.53
C GLY A 38 -18.04 -3.61 2.48
N GLU A 39 -17.81 -4.24 3.63
CA GLU A 39 -17.57 -5.71 3.76
C GLU A 39 -16.57 -6.25 2.74
N LEU A 40 -15.44 -5.55 2.59
CA LEU A 40 -14.45 -5.83 1.54
C LEU A 40 -13.88 -7.25 1.59
N TRP A 41 -13.96 -7.92 2.74
CA TRP A 41 -13.56 -9.33 2.90
C TRP A 41 -14.40 -10.32 2.07
N ASN A 42 -15.58 -9.90 1.59
CA ASN A 42 -16.42 -10.74 0.72
C ASN A 42 -15.89 -10.84 -0.72
N LEU A 43 -14.91 -10.00 -1.07
CA LEU A 43 -14.22 -10.09 -2.35
C LEU A 43 -13.18 -11.22 -2.29
N TRP A 44 -13.44 -12.33 -2.97
CA TRP A 44 -12.63 -13.57 -2.91
C TRP A 44 -11.14 -13.40 -3.29
N PHE A 45 -10.79 -12.32 -4.00
CA PHE A 45 -9.42 -11.99 -4.43
C PHE A 45 -8.70 -11.00 -3.49
N THR A 46 -9.26 -10.66 -2.34
CA THR A 46 -8.68 -9.70 -1.39
C THR A 46 -8.19 -10.39 -0.11
N SER A 47 -7.28 -9.70 0.60
CA SER A 47 -6.77 -10.11 1.92
C SER A 47 -7.28 -9.20 3.05
N VAL A 48 -8.34 -8.43 2.83
CA VAL A 48 -8.95 -7.60 3.88
C VAL A 48 -9.48 -8.51 4.98
N PRO A 49 -9.13 -8.30 6.26
CA PRO A 49 -9.60 -9.13 7.35
C PRO A 49 -11.08 -8.90 7.63
N ARG A 50 -11.76 -9.92 8.15
CA ARG A 50 -13.03 -9.73 8.86
C ARG A 50 -12.77 -9.03 10.19
N PRO A 51 -13.79 -8.41 10.83
CA PRO A 51 -13.63 -7.77 12.12
C PRO A 51 -12.97 -8.66 13.19
N ASP A 52 -13.39 -9.91 13.29
CA ASP A 52 -12.84 -10.91 14.22
C ASP A 52 -11.43 -11.40 13.88
N GLU A 53 -10.98 -11.20 12.64
CA GLU A 53 -9.63 -11.55 12.17
C GLU A 53 -8.62 -10.38 12.28
N THR A 54 -9.10 -9.16 12.58
CA THR A 54 -8.27 -7.94 12.54
C THR A 54 -7.07 -8.02 13.49
N LYS A 55 -7.25 -8.59 14.68
CA LYS A 55 -6.16 -8.84 15.62
C LYS A 55 -5.05 -9.69 15.03
N GLY A 56 -5.41 -10.81 14.42
CA GLY A 56 -4.44 -11.71 13.76
C GLY A 56 -3.76 -11.06 12.56
N TYR A 57 -4.50 -10.25 11.80
CA TYR A 57 -3.97 -9.48 10.68
C TYR A 57 -2.89 -8.47 11.12
N ILE A 58 -3.11 -7.76 12.23
CA ILE A 58 -2.15 -6.83 12.84
C ILE A 58 -0.94 -7.60 13.37
N ALA A 59 -1.16 -8.67 14.14
CA ALA A 59 -0.07 -9.49 14.70
C ALA A 59 0.87 -10.03 13.61
N ASN A 60 0.32 -10.50 12.49
CA ASN A 60 1.09 -10.97 11.34
C ASN A 60 1.95 -9.83 10.74
N ALA A 61 1.38 -8.63 10.59
CA ALA A 61 2.11 -7.47 10.08
C ALA A 61 3.27 -7.08 10.97
N LEU A 62 3.05 -7.04 12.30
CA LEU A 62 4.07 -6.67 13.29
C LEU A 62 5.15 -7.75 13.41
N SER A 63 4.80 -9.03 13.28
CA SER A 63 5.78 -10.12 13.18
C SER A 63 6.68 -9.95 11.96
N GLY A 64 6.11 -9.62 10.80
CA GLY A 64 6.89 -9.32 9.58
C GLY A 64 7.79 -8.09 9.73
N GLN A 65 7.34 -7.07 10.47
CA GLN A 65 8.17 -5.91 10.80
C GLN A 65 9.34 -6.30 11.70
N GLN A 66 9.09 -7.08 12.75
CA GLN A 66 10.13 -7.57 13.66
C GLN A 66 11.15 -8.44 12.92
N ALA A 67 10.70 -9.24 11.96
CA ALA A 67 11.57 -10.04 11.10
C ALA A 67 12.31 -9.23 10.02
N GLY A 68 12.03 -7.93 9.90
CA GLY A 68 12.75 -7.00 9.00
C GLY A 68 12.31 -7.05 7.53
N HIS A 69 11.25 -7.78 7.18
CA HIS A 69 10.79 -7.90 5.79
C HIS A 69 9.46 -7.19 5.50
N MET A 70 8.88 -6.50 6.50
CA MET A 70 7.70 -5.65 6.37
C MET A 70 7.87 -4.33 7.11
N LEU A 71 7.15 -3.31 6.65
CA LEU A 71 6.94 -2.07 7.39
C LEU A 71 5.48 -1.64 7.19
N PRO A 72 4.60 -1.88 8.17
CA PRO A 72 3.18 -1.60 8.06
C PRO A 72 2.81 -0.23 8.62
N TRP A 73 1.79 0.40 8.00
CA TRP A 73 1.17 1.63 8.44
C TRP A 73 -0.35 1.50 8.50
N VAL A 74 -0.96 2.22 9.43
CA VAL A 74 -2.36 2.63 9.31
C VAL A 74 -2.43 3.95 8.54
N VAL A 75 -3.54 4.16 7.88
CA VAL A 75 -3.84 5.37 7.12
C VAL A 75 -4.87 6.17 7.88
N ARG A 76 -4.48 7.37 8.34
CA ARG A 76 -5.37 8.31 9.01
C ARG A 76 -5.72 9.47 8.08
N GLU A 77 -7.01 9.74 7.95
CA GLU A 77 -7.50 10.96 7.34
C GLU A 77 -7.58 12.06 8.42
N LEU A 78 -6.94 13.20 8.17
CA LEU A 78 -6.65 14.20 9.22
C LEU A 78 -7.83 15.13 9.51
N THR A 79 -8.73 15.37 8.57
CA THR A 79 -9.89 16.25 8.79
C THR A 79 -10.88 15.62 9.74
N THR A 80 -11.15 14.33 9.59
CA THR A 80 -12.05 13.56 10.46
C THR A 80 -11.31 12.86 11.59
N ASN A 81 -9.97 12.86 11.57
CA ASN A 81 -9.10 12.12 12.48
C ASN A 81 -9.40 10.61 12.51
N THR A 82 -9.84 10.04 11.39
CA THR A 82 -10.30 8.65 11.29
C THR A 82 -9.25 7.75 10.63
N ILE A 83 -9.03 6.55 11.17
CA ILE A 83 -8.26 5.50 10.50
C ILE A 83 -9.14 4.89 9.41
N VAL A 84 -8.68 5.01 8.16
CA VAL A 84 -9.44 4.67 6.96
C VAL A 84 -8.92 3.43 6.23
N GLY A 85 -7.83 2.83 6.70
CA GLY A 85 -7.25 1.65 6.09
C GLY A 85 -5.79 1.39 6.48
N THR A 86 -5.11 0.61 5.69
CA THR A 86 -3.71 0.21 5.94
C THR A 86 -2.95 0.00 4.63
N THR A 87 -1.63 0.04 4.72
CA THR A 87 -0.69 -0.27 3.63
C THR A 87 0.64 -0.72 4.21
N ARG A 88 1.49 -1.37 3.42
CA ARG A 88 2.80 -1.87 3.89
C ARG A 88 3.85 -1.79 2.80
N TYR A 89 5.12 -1.65 3.21
CA TYR A 89 6.21 -2.26 2.46
C TYR A 89 6.30 -3.74 2.83
N HIS A 90 6.61 -4.57 1.86
CA HIS A 90 6.88 -5.99 2.04
C HIS A 90 7.85 -6.48 0.94
N ASP A 91 8.22 -7.74 0.99
CA ASP A 91 9.15 -8.33 0.03
C ASP A 91 10.39 -7.44 -0.20
N VAL A 92 11.02 -7.05 0.92
CA VAL A 92 12.20 -6.20 0.93
C VAL A 92 13.40 -7.01 0.45
N VAL A 93 14.01 -6.60 -0.66
CA VAL A 93 15.20 -7.23 -1.25
C VAL A 93 16.33 -6.21 -1.21
N ALA A 94 16.97 -6.11 -0.04
CA ALA A 94 17.90 -5.03 0.27
C ALA A 94 19.17 -5.03 -0.61
N ASN A 95 19.62 -6.19 -1.09
CA ASN A 95 20.82 -6.32 -1.94
C ASN A 95 20.63 -5.82 -3.38
N ILE A 96 19.40 -5.51 -3.79
CA ILE A 96 19.09 -4.91 -5.08
C ILE A 96 18.25 -3.64 -4.94
N ASP A 97 18.21 -3.05 -3.74
CA ASP A 97 17.50 -1.80 -3.43
C ASP A 97 16.03 -1.81 -3.89
N ARG A 98 15.30 -2.92 -3.56
CA ARG A 98 13.92 -3.15 -3.95
C ARG A 98 13.00 -3.33 -2.74
N VAL A 99 11.82 -2.72 -2.80
CA VAL A 99 10.68 -2.98 -1.90
C VAL A 99 9.41 -3.16 -2.74
N GLU A 100 8.38 -3.79 -2.17
CA GLU A 100 7.04 -3.79 -2.75
C GLU A 100 6.06 -3.04 -1.84
N ILE A 101 5.13 -2.29 -2.42
CA ILE A 101 3.99 -1.70 -1.72
C ILE A 101 2.80 -2.61 -1.90
N GLY A 102 2.23 -3.10 -0.79
CA GLY A 102 1.09 -4.00 -0.84
C GLY A 102 0.25 -3.99 0.42
N TYR A 103 -0.62 -5.01 0.55
CA TYR A 103 -1.60 -5.12 1.62
C TYR A 103 -2.44 -3.85 1.80
N THR A 104 -2.63 -3.10 0.72
CA THR A 104 -3.33 -1.82 0.72
C THR A 104 -4.82 -2.04 0.57
N TRP A 105 -5.57 -1.52 1.54
CA TRP A 105 -7.01 -1.42 1.45
C TRP A 105 -7.51 -0.21 2.23
N TYR A 106 -8.66 0.31 1.83
CA TYR A 106 -9.32 1.46 2.44
C TYR A 106 -10.80 1.13 2.61
N ALA A 107 -11.41 1.64 3.69
CA ALA A 107 -12.85 1.64 3.91
C ALA A 107 -13.58 2.11 2.66
N LYS A 108 -14.75 1.53 2.38
CA LYS A 108 -15.51 1.76 1.13
C LYS A 108 -15.75 3.23 0.84
N HIS A 109 -16.12 3.98 1.87
CA HIS A 109 -16.36 5.42 1.77
C HIS A 109 -15.15 6.19 1.21
N TRP A 110 -13.93 5.76 1.52
CA TRP A 110 -12.69 6.42 1.14
C TRP A 110 -12.09 5.93 -0.18
N GLN A 111 -12.72 4.94 -0.82
CA GLN A 111 -12.29 4.49 -2.14
C GLN A 111 -12.63 5.52 -3.22
N LYS A 112 -11.81 5.56 -4.29
CA LYS A 112 -11.94 6.54 -5.40
C LYS A 112 -11.77 8.00 -4.97
N SER A 113 -11.25 8.26 -3.78
CA SER A 113 -10.86 9.57 -3.27
C SER A 113 -9.37 9.85 -3.49
N HIS A 114 -8.88 10.96 -2.93
CA HIS A 114 -7.45 11.33 -2.94
C HIS A 114 -6.58 10.39 -2.09
N VAL A 115 -7.15 9.64 -1.14
CA VAL A 115 -6.43 8.84 -0.14
C VAL A 115 -5.40 7.90 -0.76
N ASN A 116 -5.80 7.08 -1.74
CA ASN A 116 -4.85 6.13 -2.36
C ASN A 116 -3.72 6.85 -3.09
N THR A 117 -4.01 7.93 -3.81
CA THR A 117 -2.99 8.70 -4.55
C THR A 117 -2.02 9.34 -3.58
N THR A 118 -2.50 9.94 -2.48
CA THR A 118 -1.66 10.52 -1.43
C THR A 118 -0.77 9.48 -0.76
N CYS A 119 -1.35 8.35 -0.31
CA CYS A 119 -0.57 7.28 0.31
C CYS A 119 0.56 6.78 -0.62
N LYS A 120 0.26 6.60 -1.90
CA LYS A 120 1.27 6.14 -2.88
C LYS A 120 2.34 7.20 -3.14
N LEU A 121 1.97 8.49 -3.21
CA LEU A 121 2.95 9.58 -3.31
C LEU A 121 3.91 9.58 -2.12
N LEU A 122 3.39 9.49 -0.88
CA LEU A 122 4.18 9.48 0.34
C LEU A 122 5.12 8.25 0.41
N LEU A 123 4.60 7.06 0.11
CA LEU A 123 5.39 5.83 0.13
C LEU A 123 6.46 5.83 -0.97
N LEU A 124 6.13 6.23 -2.19
CA LEU A 124 7.09 6.29 -3.29
C LEU A 124 8.18 7.34 -3.02
N ALA A 125 7.82 8.52 -2.49
CA ALA A 125 8.79 9.53 -2.08
C ALA A 125 9.74 8.97 -0.99
N HIS A 126 9.20 8.33 0.04
CA HIS A 126 10.04 7.70 1.07
C HIS A 126 10.94 6.61 0.48
N ALA A 127 10.43 5.75 -0.41
CA ALA A 127 11.23 4.68 -1.01
C ALA A 127 12.37 5.21 -1.90
N PHE A 128 12.08 6.15 -2.79
CA PHE A 128 13.07 6.62 -3.76
C PHE A 128 14.01 7.68 -3.19
N ASP A 129 13.47 8.68 -2.46
CA ASP A 129 14.24 9.83 -2.01
C ASP A 129 14.99 9.58 -0.70
N MET A 130 14.39 8.79 0.23
CA MET A 130 14.95 8.56 1.55
C MET A 130 15.67 7.22 1.66
N LEU A 131 15.08 6.14 1.15
CA LEU A 131 15.68 4.80 1.22
C LEU A 131 16.60 4.51 0.03
N GLY A 132 16.55 5.30 -1.04
CA GLY A 132 17.38 5.12 -2.23
C GLY A 132 17.02 3.88 -3.05
N CYS A 133 15.78 3.39 -2.94
CA CYS A 133 15.31 2.25 -3.72
C CYS A 133 15.55 2.47 -5.22
N LYS A 134 15.91 1.40 -5.92
CA LYS A 134 16.01 1.40 -7.39
C LYS A 134 14.71 0.98 -8.05
N VAL A 135 13.93 0.17 -7.35
CA VAL A 135 12.65 -0.35 -7.85
C VAL A 135 11.64 -0.39 -6.70
N VAL A 136 10.43 0.06 -6.96
CA VAL A 136 9.26 -0.19 -6.12
C VAL A 136 8.30 -1.07 -6.89
N GLY A 137 8.08 -2.29 -6.38
CA GLY A 137 7.12 -3.26 -6.92
C GLY A 137 5.71 -3.02 -6.39
N LEU A 138 4.73 -3.43 -7.18
CA LEU A 138 3.32 -3.56 -6.79
C LEU A 138 2.78 -4.84 -7.42
N ARG A 139 1.83 -5.49 -6.76
CA ARG A 139 1.17 -6.66 -7.34
C ARG A 139 -0.28 -6.76 -6.92
N THR A 140 -1.06 -7.44 -7.74
CA THR A 140 -2.46 -7.71 -7.44
C THR A 140 -2.92 -9.03 -8.04
N ASP A 141 -4.08 -9.51 -7.61
CA ASP A 141 -4.74 -10.67 -8.22
C ASP A 141 -5.11 -10.36 -9.67
N ASN A 142 -4.99 -11.35 -10.56
CA ASN A 142 -5.31 -11.22 -11.98
C ASN A 142 -6.78 -10.85 -12.23
N PHE A 143 -7.69 -11.14 -11.29
CA PHE A 143 -9.10 -10.77 -11.37
C PHE A 143 -9.45 -9.47 -10.63
N ASN A 144 -8.50 -8.86 -9.92
CA ASN A 144 -8.71 -7.58 -9.27
C ASN A 144 -8.47 -6.40 -10.23
N PHE A 145 -9.35 -6.24 -11.21
CA PHE A 145 -9.24 -5.19 -12.23
C PHE A 145 -9.26 -3.78 -11.65
N ASN A 146 -9.93 -3.57 -10.51
CA ASN A 146 -9.93 -2.27 -9.83
C ASN A 146 -8.53 -1.92 -9.33
N SER A 147 -7.84 -2.87 -8.71
CA SER A 147 -6.46 -2.69 -8.26
C SER A 147 -5.51 -2.52 -9.44
N GLN A 148 -5.67 -3.30 -10.52
CA GLN A 148 -4.84 -3.14 -11.74
C GLN A 148 -4.94 -1.72 -12.28
N ARG A 149 -6.17 -1.20 -12.50
CA ARG A 149 -6.38 0.19 -12.95
C ARG A 149 -5.81 1.23 -11.98
N ALA A 150 -5.93 0.98 -10.67
CA ALA A 150 -5.38 1.89 -9.67
C ALA A 150 -3.85 1.93 -9.73
N ILE A 151 -3.18 0.78 -9.90
CA ILE A 151 -1.73 0.67 -10.01
C ILE A 151 -1.23 1.31 -11.31
N GLU A 152 -1.86 1.00 -12.44
CA GLU A 152 -1.52 1.60 -13.75
C GLU A 152 -1.73 3.12 -13.73
N GLY A 153 -2.80 3.58 -13.07
CA GLY A 153 -3.08 5.00 -12.88
C GLY A 153 -2.06 5.76 -12.02
N LEU A 154 -1.15 5.07 -11.33
CA LEU A 154 0.00 5.71 -10.66
C LEU A 154 1.15 5.99 -11.64
N GLY A 155 1.15 5.36 -12.81
CA GLY A 155 2.26 5.36 -13.75
C GLY A 155 3.14 4.12 -13.66
N ALA A 156 2.75 3.11 -12.85
CA ALA A 156 3.47 1.84 -12.78
C ALA A 156 3.34 1.05 -14.09
N LYS A 157 4.42 0.42 -14.50
CA LYS A 157 4.45 -0.42 -15.69
C LYS A 157 4.24 -1.89 -15.33
N LYS A 158 3.53 -2.61 -16.19
CA LYS A 158 3.28 -4.04 -16.02
C LYS A 158 4.54 -4.82 -16.40
N ASP A 159 5.09 -5.58 -15.45
CA ASP A 159 6.24 -6.47 -15.66
C ASP A 159 5.80 -7.81 -16.27
N GLY A 160 4.60 -8.29 -15.90
CA GLY A 160 4.08 -9.56 -16.40
C GLY A 160 3.05 -10.19 -15.46
N ILE A 161 2.75 -11.47 -15.72
CA ILE A 161 1.86 -12.28 -14.89
C ILE A 161 2.64 -13.47 -14.35
N ARG A 162 2.72 -13.56 -13.01
CA ARG A 162 3.25 -14.74 -12.34
C ARG A 162 2.11 -15.70 -12.08
N ARG A 163 2.12 -16.81 -12.82
CA ARG A 163 1.07 -17.82 -12.73
C ARG A 163 1.26 -18.72 -11.52
N HIS A 164 0.15 -19.22 -10.98
CA HIS A 164 0.10 -20.15 -9.83
C HIS A 164 0.94 -19.64 -8.65
N HIS A 165 0.74 -18.35 -8.26
CA HIS A 165 1.69 -17.60 -7.44
C HIS A 165 1.43 -17.70 -5.94
N GLN A 166 0.19 -17.54 -5.50
CA GLN A 166 -0.15 -17.47 -4.08
C GLN A 166 -1.54 -18.07 -3.83
N ALA A 167 -1.71 -18.70 -2.66
CA ALA A 167 -3.02 -19.11 -2.19
C ALA A 167 -3.89 -17.90 -1.86
N ARG A 168 -5.19 -17.99 -2.18
CA ARG A 168 -6.23 -17.10 -1.68
C ARG A 168 -6.79 -17.61 -0.38
N ARG A 169 -7.62 -16.81 0.28
CA ARG A 169 -8.27 -17.19 1.56
C ARG A 169 -9.18 -18.41 1.45
N ASP A 170 -9.79 -18.63 0.30
CA ASP A 170 -10.65 -19.77 0.00
C ASP A 170 -9.89 -21.06 -0.37
N GLY A 171 -8.55 -21.03 -0.33
CA GLY A 171 -7.67 -22.15 -0.68
C GLY A 171 -7.39 -22.26 -2.17
N THR A 172 -8.06 -21.50 -3.04
CA THR A 172 -7.71 -21.45 -4.47
C THR A 172 -6.37 -20.75 -4.69
N VAL A 173 -5.75 -20.96 -5.84
CA VAL A 173 -4.47 -20.32 -6.18
C VAL A 173 -4.67 -19.21 -7.20
N ARG A 174 -4.06 -18.06 -6.94
CA ARG A 174 -4.12 -16.92 -7.84
C ARG A 174 -2.93 -16.83 -8.77
N ASP A 175 -3.16 -16.32 -9.96
CA ASP A 175 -2.17 -15.67 -10.79
C ASP A 175 -2.03 -14.22 -10.29
N SER A 176 -0.81 -13.68 -10.23
CA SER A 176 -0.55 -12.31 -9.81
C SER A 176 -0.02 -11.49 -10.96
N VAL A 177 -0.64 -10.33 -11.18
CA VAL A 177 -0.11 -9.33 -12.10
C VAL A 177 0.92 -8.50 -11.36
N MET A 178 2.13 -8.45 -11.91
CA MET A 178 3.29 -7.75 -11.34
C MET A 178 3.49 -6.43 -12.06
N TYR A 179 3.80 -5.40 -11.29
CA TYR A 179 4.06 -4.04 -11.75
C TYR A 179 5.28 -3.48 -11.04
N SER A 180 5.95 -2.51 -11.65
CA SER A 180 7.03 -1.76 -11.04
C SER A 180 7.07 -0.30 -11.46
N ILE A 181 7.72 0.51 -10.62
CA ILE A 181 8.18 1.87 -10.90
C ILE A 181 9.68 1.86 -10.63
N LEU A 182 10.47 2.36 -11.59
CA LEU A 182 11.92 2.49 -11.46
C LEU A 182 12.29 3.87 -10.91
N ALA A 183 13.44 3.97 -10.23
CA ALA A 183 13.96 5.24 -9.76
C ALA A 183 14.14 6.28 -10.88
N SER A 184 14.49 5.83 -12.09
CA SER A 184 14.62 6.70 -13.28
C SER A 184 13.29 7.27 -13.77
N GLU A 185 12.15 6.70 -13.37
CA GLU A 185 10.81 7.14 -13.74
C GLU A 185 10.17 8.02 -12.65
N TRP A 186 10.79 8.07 -11.46
CA TRP A 186 10.18 8.68 -10.27
C TRP A 186 9.86 10.16 -10.43
N SER A 187 10.68 10.94 -11.11
CA SER A 187 10.42 12.37 -11.33
C SER A 187 9.09 12.62 -12.05
N ASP A 188 8.82 11.83 -13.10
CA ASP A 188 7.61 11.96 -13.89
C ASP A 188 6.38 11.40 -13.15
N VAL A 189 6.56 10.26 -12.47
CA VAL A 189 5.51 9.66 -11.63
C VAL A 189 5.12 10.63 -10.51
N ARG A 190 6.08 11.24 -9.81
CA ARG A 190 5.82 12.25 -8.77
C ARG A 190 4.97 13.39 -9.32
N ARG A 191 5.43 14.02 -10.40
CA ARG A 191 4.72 15.12 -11.06
C ARG A 191 3.30 14.75 -11.46
N HIS A 192 3.11 13.52 -11.97
CA HIS A 192 1.80 12.99 -12.32
C HIS A 192 0.88 12.86 -11.09
N LEU A 193 1.38 12.31 -9.98
CA LEU A 193 0.60 12.15 -8.75
C LEU A 193 0.25 13.48 -8.12
N GLU A 194 1.18 14.44 -8.06
CA GLU A 194 0.95 15.80 -7.56
C GLU A 194 -0.11 16.52 -8.42
N PHE A 195 -0.05 16.40 -9.74
CA PHE A 195 -1.05 16.95 -10.64
C PHE A 195 -2.45 16.35 -10.40
N ARG A 196 -2.55 15.05 -10.17
CA ARG A 196 -3.83 14.41 -9.83
C ARG A 196 -4.40 14.92 -8.51
N LEU A 197 -3.56 15.10 -7.49
CA LEU A 197 -3.97 15.62 -6.18
C LEU A 197 -4.43 17.09 -6.27
N ALA A 198 -3.73 17.94 -7.02
CA ALA A 198 -4.13 19.32 -7.25
C ALA A 198 -5.53 19.41 -7.90
N ARG A 199 -5.80 18.58 -8.92
CA ARG A 199 -7.13 18.53 -9.56
C ARG A 199 -8.23 18.04 -8.62
N HIS A 200 -7.92 17.11 -7.72
CA HIS A 200 -8.89 16.63 -6.74
C HIS A 200 -9.28 17.73 -5.75
N ALA A 201 -8.30 18.51 -5.28
CA ALA A 201 -8.56 19.64 -4.38
C ALA A 201 -9.45 20.72 -5.03
N THR A 202 -9.25 21.01 -6.32
CA THR A 202 -10.06 22.00 -7.06
C THR A 202 -11.50 21.53 -7.32
N ALA A 203 -11.75 20.22 -7.37
CA ALA A 203 -13.09 19.67 -7.62
C ALA A 203 -13.98 19.61 -6.35
N GLN A 204 -13.42 19.91 -5.18
CA GLN A 204 -14.14 19.94 -3.89
C GLN A 204 -14.54 21.36 -3.45
N VAL A 205 -14.14 22.38 -4.20
CA VAL A 205 -14.54 23.79 -4.03
C VAL A 205 -15.68 24.11 -5.00
#